data_802455a2fde5f9686da1a8c5b9e87fe2
#
_entry.id   802455a2fde5f9686da1a8c5b9e87fe2
#
_cell.length_a   1.000
_cell.length_b   1.000
_cell.length_c   1.000
_cell.angle_alpha   90.00
_cell.angle_beta   90.00
_cell.angle_gamma   90.00
#
_symmetry.space_group_name_H-M   'P 1'
#
loop_
_entity.id
_entity.type
_entity.pdbx_description
1 polymer ?
#
loop_
_entity_poly.entity_id
_entity_poly.type
_entity_poly.pdbx_seq_one_letter_code
_entity_poly.pdbx_strand_id
1 'polypeptide(L)'
;VLFLFLLLLSACSGRGKGDAGERIITVTMEPQRYFTEAIAGDKFTVRSMVPKGSSPETYDPTPQQLVSLGESEAYLRIGYIGFERSWMDRLMNNTPHIQVFDTSTGVDLIFESAFDHGDHRHEGGVEPHIWNSTANALIIAGNTFKALTVLDKGNEAYYKARYDSLCQRIEQTDSLIRQTLSVPGADRAFIIYHPALSYFARDYGLHQISIEEGGKEPSPAHLKGLMDLCKKEGVRVIFVQPEFDRRNAEIIAKQTGTRVISINPLSYDWEEEMLNVARSLRGEPGY
;
A
#
# COMPACT_ATOMS: atom_id res chain seq x y z
N VAL A 1 18.13 -15.53 79.09
CA VAL A 1 18.24 -14.48 78.12
C VAL A 1 17.66 -15.02 76.83
N LEU A 2 16.41 -14.62 76.53
CA LEU A 2 15.64 -15.09 75.32
C LEU A 2 15.74 -13.99 74.23
N PHE A 3 16.46 -14.26 73.14
CA PHE A 3 16.53 -13.36 71.99
C PHE A 3 15.36 -13.62 71.08
N LEU A 4 14.45 -12.65 70.96
CA LEU A 4 13.32 -12.65 70.06
C LEU A 4 13.78 -12.07 68.72
N PHE A 5 13.89 -12.90 67.67
CA PHE A 5 14.21 -12.46 66.28
C PHE A 5 12.91 -12.02 65.60
N LEU A 6 12.75 -10.73 65.37
CA LEU A 6 11.62 -10.15 64.63
C LEU A 6 11.96 -10.22 63.14
N LEU A 7 11.34 -11.14 62.40
CA LEU A 7 11.39 -11.22 60.94
C LEU A 7 10.42 -10.19 60.33
N LEU A 8 10.98 -9.10 59.80
CA LEU A 8 10.26 -8.14 58.94
C LEU A 8 10.04 -8.77 57.55
N LEU A 9 8.82 -9.24 57.29
CA LEU A 9 8.36 -9.62 55.97
C LEU A 9 8.05 -8.34 55.17
N SER A 10 9.00 -7.88 54.32
CA SER A 10 8.73 -6.88 53.30
C SER A 10 7.89 -7.53 52.21
N ALA A 11 6.59 -7.31 52.22
CA ALA A 11 5.71 -7.64 51.12
C ALA A 11 5.97 -6.64 49.99
N CYS A 12 6.79 -7.01 49.01
CA CYS A 12 6.81 -6.38 47.69
C CYS A 12 5.47 -6.66 47.02
N SER A 13 4.53 -5.73 47.12
CA SER A 13 3.36 -5.69 46.26
C SER A 13 3.84 -5.31 44.84
N GLY A 14 4.31 -6.30 44.10
CA GLY A 14 4.39 -6.19 42.65
C GLY A 14 2.98 -5.92 42.10
N ARG A 15 2.70 -4.68 41.74
CA ARG A 15 1.56 -4.36 40.89
C ARG A 15 1.78 -5.18 39.64
N GLY A 16 1.08 -6.31 39.52
CA GLY A 16 0.95 -7.04 38.27
C GLY A 16 0.47 -6.03 37.24
N LYS A 17 1.25 -5.83 36.14
CA LYS A 17 0.69 -5.33 34.89
C LYS A 17 -0.47 -6.25 34.61
N GLY A 18 -1.70 -5.75 34.75
CA GLY A 18 -2.86 -6.44 34.23
C GLY A 18 -2.53 -6.78 32.80
N ASP A 19 -2.79 -8.00 32.42
CA ASP A 19 -2.73 -8.50 31.03
C ASP A 19 -3.79 -7.68 30.27
N ALA A 20 -3.41 -6.46 29.85
CA ALA A 20 -4.22 -5.69 28.93
C ALA A 20 -4.13 -6.49 27.64
N GLY A 21 -5.26 -7.12 27.28
CA GLY A 21 -5.35 -7.94 26.07
C GLY A 21 -4.72 -7.23 24.88
N GLU A 22 -4.19 -7.99 23.95
CA GLU A 22 -3.54 -7.46 22.72
C GLU A 22 -4.49 -6.48 22.04
N ARG A 23 -4.06 -5.23 21.85
CA ARG A 23 -4.82 -4.20 21.12
C ARG A 23 -4.56 -4.35 19.64
N ILE A 24 -5.59 -4.62 18.86
CA ILE A 24 -5.45 -4.99 17.45
C ILE A 24 -6.10 -3.94 16.56
N ILE A 25 -5.37 -3.55 15.51
CA ILE A 25 -5.89 -2.77 14.38
C ILE A 25 -5.79 -3.63 13.14
N THR A 26 -6.87 -3.71 12.37
CA THR A 26 -6.85 -4.32 11.04
C THR A 26 -6.74 -3.24 9.97
N VAL A 27 -5.91 -3.50 8.96
CA VAL A 27 -5.77 -2.70 7.74
C VAL A 27 -6.10 -3.57 6.53
N THR A 28 -6.28 -2.97 5.36
CA THR A 28 -6.60 -3.75 4.16
C THR A 28 -5.39 -4.53 3.64
N MET A 29 -4.20 -3.92 3.58
CA MET A 29 -3.04 -4.51 2.91
C MET A 29 -1.69 -4.09 3.51
N GLU A 30 -0.62 -4.74 3.05
CA GLU A 30 0.73 -4.59 3.60
C GLU A 30 1.30 -3.15 3.58
N PRO A 31 1.16 -2.32 2.52
CA PRO A 31 1.61 -0.93 2.59
C PRO A 31 0.92 -0.13 3.71
N GLN A 32 -0.37 -0.34 3.95
CA GLN A 32 -1.06 0.29 5.08
C GLN A 32 -0.54 -0.23 6.42
N ARG A 33 -0.22 -1.53 6.51
CA ARG A 33 0.39 -2.10 7.71
C ARG A 33 1.71 -1.41 8.02
N TYR A 34 2.57 -1.22 7.02
CA TYR A 34 3.81 -0.47 7.16
C TYR A 34 3.59 0.92 7.76
N PHE A 35 2.70 1.75 7.18
CA PHE A 35 2.42 3.09 7.71
C PHE A 35 1.85 3.06 9.13
N THR A 36 0.94 2.12 9.39
CA THR A 36 0.27 1.99 10.69
C THR A 36 1.25 1.54 11.76
N GLU A 37 2.04 0.50 11.55
CA GLU A 37 3.07 0.02 12.48
C GLU A 37 4.16 1.06 12.72
N ALA A 38 4.55 1.81 11.69
CA ALA A 38 5.53 2.89 11.82
C ALA A 38 5.09 3.94 12.85
N ILE A 39 3.79 4.23 12.95
CA ILE A 39 3.24 5.21 13.90
C ILE A 39 2.80 4.54 15.21
N ALA A 40 2.09 3.42 15.14
CA ALA A 40 1.54 2.72 16.31
C ALA A 40 2.63 2.15 17.23
N GLY A 41 3.77 1.70 16.66
CA GLY A 41 4.86 1.08 17.41
C GLY A 41 4.40 -0.16 18.16
N ASP A 42 4.68 -0.21 19.47
CA ASP A 42 4.35 -1.32 20.35
C ASP A 42 2.96 -1.20 21.02
N LYS A 43 2.18 -0.18 20.68
CA LYS A 43 0.87 0.08 21.30
C LYS A 43 -0.26 -0.73 20.69
N PHE A 44 -0.10 -1.16 19.44
CA PHE A 44 -1.05 -1.97 18.73
C PHE A 44 -0.35 -3.04 17.90
N THR A 45 -0.97 -4.21 17.82
CA THR A 45 -0.66 -5.20 16.80
C THR A 45 -1.46 -4.86 15.55
N VAL A 46 -0.80 -4.78 14.40
CA VAL A 46 -1.45 -4.45 13.12
C VAL A 46 -1.54 -5.69 12.25
N ARG A 47 -2.73 -6.00 11.77
CA ARG A 47 -3.00 -7.17 10.91
C ARG A 47 -3.51 -6.72 9.54
N SER A 48 -3.00 -7.33 8.46
CA SER A 48 -3.54 -7.12 7.12
C SER A 48 -4.68 -8.08 6.82
N MET A 49 -5.77 -7.57 6.23
CA MET A 49 -6.89 -8.40 5.79
C MET A 49 -6.53 -9.20 4.53
N VAL A 50 -5.93 -8.54 3.55
CA VAL A 50 -5.44 -9.18 2.33
C VAL A 50 -4.03 -9.72 2.56
N PRO A 51 -3.80 -11.04 2.43
CA PRO A 51 -2.50 -11.65 2.66
C PRO A 51 -1.48 -11.22 1.60
N LYS A 52 -0.21 -11.24 1.97
CA LYS A 52 0.90 -11.04 1.03
C LYS A 52 0.78 -11.99 -0.17
N GLY A 53 0.92 -11.46 -1.38
CA GLY A 53 0.84 -12.21 -2.63
C GLY A 53 -0.58 -12.40 -3.16
N SER A 54 -1.60 -11.82 -2.51
CA SER A 54 -2.98 -11.78 -3.01
C SER A 54 -3.32 -10.40 -3.55
N SER A 55 -4.11 -10.35 -4.63
CA SER A 55 -4.58 -9.10 -5.20
C SER A 55 -5.72 -8.51 -4.37
N PRO A 56 -5.60 -7.29 -3.84
CA PRO A 56 -6.68 -6.64 -3.11
C PRO A 56 -7.86 -6.21 -3.99
N GLU A 57 -7.75 -6.33 -5.31
CA GLU A 57 -8.85 -6.05 -6.23
C GLU A 57 -9.90 -7.16 -6.24
N THR A 58 -9.48 -8.42 -6.05
CA THR A 58 -10.33 -9.60 -6.25
C THR A 58 -10.33 -10.54 -5.05
N TYR A 59 -9.74 -10.15 -3.91
CA TYR A 59 -9.61 -11.00 -2.74
C TYR A 59 -10.93 -11.23 -2.04
N ASP A 60 -11.21 -12.49 -1.69
CA ASP A 60 -12.31 -12.90 -0.82
C ASP A 60 -11.77 -13.40 0.53
N PRO A 61 -12.20 -12.83 1.68
CA PRO A 61 -11.68 -13.22 2.98
C PRO A 61 -12.17 -14.61 3.40
N THR A 62 -11.27 -15.35 4.03
CA THR A 62 -11.60 -16.65 4.62
C THR A 62 -12.46 -16.49 5.89
N PRO A 63 -13.27 -17.52 6.27
CA PRO A 63 -14.01 -17.47 7.53
C PRO A 63 -13.13 -17.18 8.76
N GLN A 64 -11.91 -17.70 8.79
CA GLN A 64 -10.97 -17.45 9.88
C GLN A 64 -10.58 -15.98 9.98
N GLN A 65 -10.37 -15.30 8.86
CA GLN A 65 -10.06 -13.87 8.84
C GLN A 65 -11.25 -13.03 9.31
N LEU A 66 -12.48 -13.44 8.98
CA LEU A 66 -13.68 -12.77 9.49
C LEU A 66 -13.79 -12.88 11.02
N VAL A 67 -13.42 -14.04 11.59
CA VAL A 67 -13.36 -14.23 13.05
C VAL A 67 -12.26 -13.35 13.64
N SER A 68 -11.06 -13.37 13.08
CA SER A 68 -9.92 -12.57 13.55
C SER A 68 -10.16 -11.07 13.46
N LEU A 69 -10.94 -10.61 12.47
CA LEU A 69 -11.35 -9.21 12.38
C LEU A 69 -12.17 -8.80 13.62
N GLY A 70 -13.02 -9.68 14.13
CA GLY A 70 -13.83 -9.42 15.34
C GLY A 70 -13.02 -9.12 16.60
N GLU A 71 -11.72 -9.43 16.63
CA GLU A 71 -10.80 -9.10 17.72
C GLU A 71 -10.25 -7.67 17.64
N SER A 72 -10.48 -6.95 16.54
CA SER A 72 -9.89 -5.63 16.30
C SER A 72 -10.70 -4.52 16.96
N GLU A 73 -9.98 -3.50 17.46
CA GLU A 73 -10.58 -2.25 17.94
C GLU A 73 -10.97 -1.32 16.78
N ALA A 74 -10.19 -1.36 15.70
CA ALA A 74 -10.40 -0.50 14.54
C ALA A 74 -10.02 -1.18 13.23
N TYR A 75 -10.61 -0.64 12.15
CA TYR A 75 -10.25 -0.93 10.77
C TYR A 75 -9.82 0.37 10.08
N LEU A 76 -8.61 0.42 9.54
CA LEU A 76 -8.13 1.53 8.73
C LEU A 76 -8.28 1.13 7.24
N ARG A 77 -9.21 1.77 6.54
CA ARG A 77 -9.43 1.51 5.11
C ARG A 77 -8.58 2.45 4.24
N ILE A 78 -8.24 1.98 3.03
CA ILE A 78 -7.51 2.78 2.02
C ILE A 78 -8.46 3.54 1.07
N GLY A 79 -9.72 3.10 0.97
CA GLY A 79 -10.78 3.79 0.26
C GLY A 79 -11.34 3.02 -0.92
N TYR A 80 -10.69 3.04 -2.07
CA TYR A 80 -11.33 2.72 -3.35
C TYR A 80 -11.03 1.32 -3.90
N ILE A 81 -10.23 0.52 -3.20
CA ILE A 81 -9.80 -0.80 -3.65
C ILE A 81 -10.95 -1.82 -3.73
N GLY A 82 -10.89 -2.75 -4.68
CA GLY A 82 -11.95 -3.70 -4.97
C GLY A 82 -12.44 -4.51 -3.78
N PHE A 83 -11.52 -4.99 -2.93
CA PHE A 83 -11.85 -5.68 -1.68
C PHE A 83 -12.77 -4.84 -0.78
N GLU A 84 -12.41 -3.59 -0.51
CA GLU A 84 -13.20 -2.73 0.37
C GLU A 84 -14.57 -2.41 -0.21
N ARG A 85 -14.65 -2.15 -1.52
CA ARG A 85 -15.93 -1.92 -2.21
C ARG A 85 -16.87 -3.12 -2.13
N SER A 86 -16.33 -4.32 -2.12
CA SER A 86 -17.12 -5.56 -2.13
C SER A 86 -17.49 -6.04 -0.72
N TRP A 87 -16.64 -5.80 0.27
CA TRP A 87 -16.73 -6.46 1.57
C TRP A 87 -17.02 -5.53 2.75
N MET A 88 -16.67 -4.24 2.72
CA MET A 88 -16.74 -3.36 3.91
C MET A 88 -18.10 -3.35 4.58
N ASP A 89 -19.19 -3.23 3.83
CA ASP A 89 -20.56 -3.22 4.40
C ASP A 89 -20.86 -4.51 5.17
N ARG A 90 -20.48 -5.66 4.63
CA ARG A 90 -20.67 -6.96 5.29
C ARG A 90 -19.80 -7.12 6.51
N LEU A 91 -18.53 -6.68 6.43
CA LEU A 91 -17.58 -6.73 7.53
C LEU A 91 -18.11 -5.91 8.70
N MET A 92 -18.49 -4.67 8.46
CA MET A 92 -18.92 -3.74 9.51
C MET A 92 -20.28 -4.13 10.09
N ASN A 93 -21.19 -4.64 9.31
CA ASN A 93 -22.46 -5.17 9.82
C ASN A 93 -22.28 -6.36 10.77
N ASN A 94 -21.24 -7.18 10.54
CA ASN A 94 -20.94 -8.33 11.40
C ASN A 94 -20.07 -7.96 12.61
N THR A 95 -19.40 -6.79 12.60
CA THR A 95 -18.50 -6.33 13.65
C THR A 95 -18.78 -4.87 14.03
N PRO A 96 -19.99 -4.54 14.52
CA PRO A 96 -20.42 -3.14 14.73
C PRO A 96 -19.65 -2.39 15.82
N HIS A 97 -18.82 -3.08 16.61
CA HIS A 97 -17.96 -2.50 17.63
C HIS A 97 -16.66 -1.92 17.04
N ILE A 98 -16.28 -2.32 15.83
CA ILE A 98 -15.04 -1.87 15.19
C ILE A 98 -15.20 -0.43 14.67
N GLN A 99 -14.28 0.46 15.06
CA GLN A 99 -14.23 1.81 14.52
C GLN A 99 -13.56 1.80 13.15
N VAL A 100 -14.19 2.42 12.14
CA VAL A 100 -13.63 2.51 10.78
C VAL A 100 -13.06 3.91 10.56
N PHE A 101 -11.81 3.95 10.10
CA PHE A 101 -11.13 5.19 9.72
C PHE A 101 -10.71 5.13 8.24
N ASP A 102 -11.02 6.20 7.51
CA ASP A 102 -10.65 6.33 6.11
C ASP A 102 -9.32 7.09 5.99
N THR A 103 -8.27 6.37 5.60
CA THR A 103 -6.94 6.95 5.46
C THR A 103 -6.73 7.70 4.14
N SER A 104 -7.68 7.59 3.18
CA SER A 104 -7.63 8.31 1.89
C SER A 104 -8.14 9.75 1.94
N THR A 105 -8.75 10.16 3.06
CA THR A 105 -9.37 11.49 3.17
C THR A 105 -8.38 12.60 2.84
N GLY A 106 -8.69 13.42 1.85
CA GLY A 106 -7.87 14.57 1.41
C GLY A 106 -6.85 14.22 0.31
N VAL A 107 -6.84 13.00 -0.19
CA VAL A 107 -6.05 12.62 -1.38
C VAL A 107 -6.66 13.27 -2.62
N ASP A 108 -5.80 13.86 -3.47
CA ASP A 108 -6.17 14.32 -4.80
C ASP A 108 -6.29 13.13 -5.75
N LEU A 109 -7.55 12.72 -6.02
CA LEU A 109 -7.85 11.47 -6.69
C LEU A 109 -7.69 11.60 -8.21
N ILE A 110 -7.14 10.54 -8.83
CA ILE A 110 -7.18 10.34 -10.27
C ILE A 110 -8.50 9.64 -10.60
N PHE A 111 -9.24 10.22 -11.54
CA PHE A 111 -10.46 9.63 -12.07
C PHE A 111 -10.16 9.03 -13.43
N GLU A 112 -10.47 7.75 -13.60
CA GLU A 112 -10.42 7.14 -14.92
C GLU A 112 -11.50 7.78 -15.79
N SER A 113 -11.10 8.23 -16.99
CA SER A 113 -12.08 8.71 -17.99
C SER A 113 -12.99 7.55 -18.36
N ALA A 114 -14.30 7.78 -18.36
CA ALA A 114 -15.26 6.82 -18.88
C ALA A 114 -14.91 6.55 -20.37
N PHE A 115 -14.44 5.34 -20.67
CA PHE A 115 -14.21 4.93 -22.05
C PHE A 115 -15.55 4.55 -22.68
N ASP A 116 -15.94 5.33 -23.71
CA ASP A 116 -17.11 5.06 -24.54
C ASP A 116 -16.70 4.07 -25.65
N HIS A 117 -16.87 2.79 -25.38
CA HIS A 117 -16.80 1.74 -26.40
C HIS A 117 -18.23 1.35 -26.77
N GLY A 118 -18.87 2.12 -27.64
CA GLY A 118 -20.18 1.93 -28.26
C GLY A 118 -21.03 0.81 -27.67
N ASP A 119 -22.08 1.08 -26.91
CA ASP A 119 -23.06 0.27 -26.21
C ASP A 119 -22.86 -0.05 -24.73
N HIS A 120 -21.66 0.10 -24.13
CA HIS A 120 -21.47 -0.04 -22.70
C HIS A 120 -20.67 1.13 -22.12
N ARG A 121 -21.40 2.07 -21.47
CA ARG A 121 -20.78 3.09 -20.60
C ARG A 121 -20.25 2.40 -19.35
N HIS A 122 -18.94 2.28 -19.22
CA HIS A 122 -18.32 2.09 -17.91
C HIS A 122 -18.23 3.45 -17.25
N GLU A 123 -18.92 3.66 -16.13
CA GLU A 123 -18.71 4.83 -15.30
C GLU A 123 -17.23 4.81 -14.87
N GLY A 124 -16.48 5.85 -15.20
CA GLY A 124 -15.07 5.97 -14.83
C GLY A 124 -14.93 5.87 -13.31
N GLY A 125 -14.13 4.92 -12.85
CA GLY A 125 -13.86 4.70 -11.44
C GLY A 125 -12.77 5.64 -10.90
N VAL A 126 -12.58 5.63 -9.58
CA VAL A 126 -11.41 6.23 -8.96
C VAL A 126 -10.25 5.25 -9.10
N GLU A 127 -9.09 5.73 -9.53
CA GLU A 127 -7.83 4.98 -9.50
C GLU A 127 -7.47 4.66 -8.03
N PRO A 128 -7.46 3.38 -7.62
CA PRO A 128 -7.42 3.03 -6.20
C PRO A 128 -6.03 3.03 -5.58
N HIS A 129 -4.95 3.00 -6.39
CA HIS A 129 -3.57 2.73 -5.94
C HIS A 129 -2.90 3.97 -5.32
N ILE A 130 -3.62 4.68 -4.46
CA ILE A 130 -3.21 5.97 -3.88
C ILE A 130 -1.91 5.92 -3.07
N TRP A 131 -1.58 4.76 -2.49
CA TRP A 131 -0.38 4.57 -1.66
C TRP A 131 0.94 4.60 -2.46
N ASN A 132 0.88 4.43 -3.79
CA ASN A 132 2.04 4.48 -4.67
C ASN A 132 2.38 5.92 -5.09
N SER A 133 2.40 6.82 -4.11
CA SER A 133 2.74 8.24 -4.21
C SER A 133 3.31 8.70 -2.87
N THR A 134 4.43 9.40 -2.90
CA THR A 134 5.02 9.97 -1.68
C THR A 134 4.15 11.10 -1.11
N ALA A 135 3.53 11.91 -1.95
CA ALA A 135 2.61 12.95 -1.54
C ALA A 135 1.36 12.37 -0.84
N ASN A 136 0.75 11.33 -1.41
CA ASN A 136 -0.39 10.65 -0.79
C ASN A 136 0.00 9.88 0.47
N ALA A 137 1.22 9.31 0.52
CA ALA A 137 1.72 8.61 1.70
C ALA A 137 1.78 9.53 2.94
N LEU A 138 2.14 10.81 2.78
CA LEU A 138 2.07 11.80 3.85
C LEU A 138 0.63 12.04 4.34
N ILE A 139 -0.34 12.06 3.43
CA ILE A 139 -1.77 12.20 3.77
C ILE A 139 -2.26 10.95 4.52
N ILE A 140 -1.95 9.76 4.01
CA ILE A 140 -2.29 8.47 4.64
C ILE A 140 -1.68 8.39 6.04
N ALA A 141 -0.39 8.73 6.20
CA ALA A 141 0.27 8.77 7.50
C ALA A 141 -0.40 9.76 8.46
N GLY A 142 -0.78 10.95 7.98
CA GLY A 142 -1.49 11.97 8.77
C GLY A 142 -2.87 11.48 9.25
N ASN A 143 -3.62 10.81 8.39
CA ASN A 143 -4.92 10.24 8.78
C ASN A 143 -4.77 9.04 9.71
N THR A 144 -3.74 8.20 9.52
CA THR A 144 -3.38 7.12 10.44
C THR A 144 -3.02 7.65 11.83
N PHE A 145 -2.20 8.70 11.91
CA PHE A 145 -1.87 9.38 13.18
C PHE A 145 -3.14 9.87 13.90
N LYS A 146 -4.06 10.53 13.18
CA LYS A 146 -5.35 10.99 13.74
C LYS A 146 -6.18 9.82 14.29
N ALA A 147 -6.28 8.72 13.53
CA ALA A 147 -7.00 7.53 13.96
C ALA A 147 -6.42 6.95 15.26
N LEU A 148 -5.10 6.79 15.34
CA LEU A 148 -4.41 6.31 16.55
C LEU A 148 -4.62 7.24 17.75
N THR A 149 -4.60 8.54 17.54
CA THR A 149 -4.87 9.53 18.60
C THR A 149 -6.31 9.45 19.11
N VAL A 150 -7.28 9.16 18.24
CA VAL A 150 -8.68 8.94 18.65
C VAL A 150 -8.81 7.67 19.48
N LEU A 151 -8.17 6.58 19.05
CA LEU A 151 -8.22 5.28 19.73
C LEU A 151 -7.49 5.28 21.08
N ASP A 152 -6.43 6.07 21.21
CA ASP A 152 -5.55 6.07 22.36
C ASP A 152 -4.93 7.45 22.62
N LYS A 153 -5.79 8.36 23.05
CA LYS A 153 -5.42 9.76 23.31
C LYS A 153 -4.29 9.92 24.35
N GLY A 154 -4.18 8.99 25.28
CA GLY A 154 -3.14 9.02 26.30
C GLY A 154 -1.72 8.88 25.77
N ASN A 155 -1.55 8.33 24.56
CA ASN A 155 -0.27 8.12 23.89
C ASN A 155 -0.05 9.07 22.69
N GLU A 156 -0.81 10.16 22.56
CA GLU A 156 -0.72 11.10 21.42
C GLU A 156 0.71 11.58 21.17
N ALA A 157 1.45 11.98 22.19
CA ALA A 157 2.84 12.45 22.06
C ALA A 157 3.78 11.35 21.51
N TYR A 158 3.55 10.10 21.90
CA TYR A 158 4.29 8.94 21.39
C TYR A 158 4.02 8.76 19.89
N TYR A 159 2.74 8.78 19.48
CA TYR A 159 2.37 8.66 18.06
C TYR A 159 2.87 9.84 17.23
N LYS A 160 2.82 11.06 17.80
CA LYS A 160 3.32 12.27 17.12
C LYS A 160 4.80 12.17 16.77
N ALA A 161 5.64 11.75 17.71
CA ALA A 161 7.07 11.60 17.48
C ALA A 161 7.37 10.57 16.36
N ARG A 162 6.63 9.46 16.35
CA ARG A 162 6.77 8.40 15.34
C ARG A 162 6.22 8.83 13.98
N TYR A 163 5.10 9.54 13.95
CA TYR A 163 4.55 10.16 12.76
C TYR A 163 5.54 11.13 12.13
N ASP A 164 6.15 12.02 12.93
CA ASP A 164 7.14 12.97 12.42
C ASP A 164 8.36 12.25 11.82
N SER A 165 8.82 11.17 12.46
CA SER A 165 9.89 10.34 11.92
C SER A 165 9.50 9.65 10.61
N LEU A 166 8.27 9.16 10.49
CA LEU A 166 7.76 8.57 9.25
C LEU A 166 7.69 9.61 8.13
N CYS A 167 7.16 10.81 8.41
CA CYS A 167 7.11 11.89 7.42
C CYS A 167 8.51 12.24 6.90
N GLN A 168 9.51 12.34 7.76
CA GLN A 168 10.90 12.59 7.33
C GLN A 168 11.42 11.50 6.41
N ARG A 169 11.14 10.22 6.66
CA ARG A 169 11.54 9.13 5.76
C ARG A 169 10.82 9.19 4.41
N ILE A 170 9.50 9.49 4.40
CA ILE A 170 8.75 9.65 3.15
C ILE A 170 9.31 10.82 2.33
N GLU A 171 9.61 11.97 2.96
CA GLU A 171 10.21 13.13 2.30
C GLU A 171 11.62 12.83 1.75
N GLN A 172 12.43 12.06 2.49
CA GLN A 172 13.73 11.58 2.01
C GLN A 172 13.57 10.65 0.80
N THR A 173 12.60 9.74 0.83
CA THR A 173 12.28 8.85 -0.29
C THR A 173 11.88 9.66 -1.52
N ASP A 174 11.00 10.67 -1.38
CA ASP A 174 10.63 11.58 -2.47
C ASP A 174 11.86 12.28 -3.08
N SER A 175 12.72 12.84 -2.22
CA SER A 175 13.94 13.51 -2.65
C SER A 175 14.88 12.59 -3.45
N LEU A 176 15.06 11.35 -2.98
CA LEU A 176 15.89 10.35 -3.66
C LEU A 176 15.28 9.91 -5.00
N ILE A 177 13.96 9.74 -5.08
CA ILE A 177 13.27 9.44 -6.33
C ILE A 177 13.46 10.57 -7.33
N ARG A 178 13.21 11.83 -6.94
CA ARG A 178 13.43 13.00 -7.81
C ARG A 178 14.86 13.09 -8.29
N GLN A 179 15.85 12.91 -7.40
CA GLN A 179 17.24 12.88 -7.77
C GLN A 179 17.56 11.77 -8.78
N THR A 180 17.05 10.56 -8.54
CA THR A 180 17.25 9.40 -9.41
C THR A 180 16.66 9.64 -10.81
N LEU A 181 15.45 10.18 -10.89
CA LEU A 181 14.74 10.43 -12.15
C LEU A 181 15.20 11.72 -12.87
N SER A 182 15.94 12.62 -12.21
CA SER A 182 16.47 13.84 -12.85
C SER A 182 17.70 13.61 -13.72
N VAL A 183 18.31 12.42 -13.65
CA VAL A 183 19.50 12.09 -14.41
C VAL A 183 19.19 12.05 -15.91
N PRO A 184 20.03 12.65 -16.79
CA PRO A 184 19.87 12.55 -18.22
C PRO A 184 19.82 11.09 -18.68
N GLY A 185 18.80 10.77 -19.49
CA GLY A 185 18.60 9.40 -20.01
C GLY A 185 17.75 8.50 -19.11
N ALA A 186 17.23 8.97 -17.97
CA ALA A 186 16.18 8.25 -17.24
C ALA A 186 14.92 8.11 -18.10
N ASP A 187 14.25 6.96 -18.00
CA ASP A 187 13.03 6.67 -18.74
C ASP A 187 11.89 7.60 -18.32
N ARG A 188 11.12 8.09 -19.29
CA ARG A 188 9.94 8.94 -19.04
C ARG A 188 8.63 8.21 -19.31
N ALA A 189 8.70 7.04 -19.95
CA ALA A 189 7.56 6.16 -20.17
C ALA A 189 7.95 4.73 -19.77
N PHE A 190 6.99 3.99 -19.25
CA PHE A 190 7.15 2.59 -18.91
C PHE A 190 5.87 1.81 -19.19
N ILE A 191 6.02 0.53 -19.44
CA ILE A 191 4.90 -0.40 -19.46
C ILE A 191 4.81 -1.08 -18.09
N ILE A 192 3.60 -1.36 -17.65
CA ILE A 192 3.30 -2.13 -16.44
C ILE A 192 2.19 -3.13 -16.76
N TYR A 193 2.20 -4.32 -16.12
CA TYR A 193 1.14 -5.29 -16.38
C TYR A 193 -0.21 -4.74 -15.92
N HIS A 194 -0.40 -4.55 -14.62
CA HIS A 194 -1.56 -3.90 -14.00
C HIS A 194 -1.23 -2.45 -13.62
N PRO A 195 -2.07 -1.44 -13.93
CA PRO A 195 -1.71 -0.02 -13.85
C PRO A 195 -1.64 0.55 -12.42
N ALA A 196 -0.85 -0.06 -11.54
CA ALA A 196 -0.79 0.31 -10.12
C ALA A 196 0.09 1.55 -9.81
N LEU A 197 0.75 2.16 -10.79
CA LEU A 197 1.68 3.28 -10.57
C LEU A 197 1.19 4.62 -11.12
N SER A 198 -0.13 4.80 -11.29
CA SER A 198 -0.71 6.03 -11.86
C SER A 198 -0.36 7.28 -11.06
N TYR A 199 -0.43 7.21 -9.73
CA TYR A 199 -0.05 8.33 -8.84
C TYR A 199 1.45 8.58 -8.85
N PHE A 200 2.28 7.55 -8.87
CA PHE A 200 3.72 7.68 -9.06
C PHE A 200 4.03 8.37 -10.38
N ALA A 201 3.41 7.93 -11.47
CA ALA A 201 3.59 8.53 -12.78
C ALA A 201 3.19 10.01 -12.80
N ARG A 202 2.05 10.37 -12.22
CA ARG A 202 1.60 11.76 -12.06
C ARG A 202 2.63 12.60 -11.32
N ASP A 203 3.09 12.15 -10.16
CA ASP A 203 3.92 12.94 -9.23
C ASP A 203 5.33 13.20 -9.78
N TYR A 204 5.81 12.32 -10.67
CA TYR A 204 7.15 12.42 -11.25
C TYR A 204 7.16 12.73 -12.76
N GLY A 205 6.00 13.06 -13.34
CA GLY A 205 5.88 13.44 -14.76
C GLY A 205 6.27 12.31 -15.72
N LEU A 206 5.82 11.08 -15.41
CA LEU A 206 6.04 9.87 -16.20
C LEU A 206 4.77 9.46 -16.94
N HIS A 207 4.93 8.65 -17.98
CA HIS A 207 3.82 8.07 -18.75
C HIS A 207 3.73 6.56 -18.48
N GLN A 208 2.67 6.13 -17.78
CA GLN A 208 2.34 4.73 -17.55
C GLN A 208 1.48 4.18 -18.69
N ILE A 209 1.82 2.99 -19.17
CA ILE A 209 1.11 2.24 -20.21
C ILE A 209 0.81 0.86 -19.66
N SER A 210 -0.46 0.41 -19.63
CA SER A 210 -0.84 -0.90 -19.11
C SER A 210 -0.82 -2.00 -20.17
N ILE A 211 -0.46 -3.23 -19.76
CA ILE A 211 -0.60 -4.43 -20.62
C ILE A 211 -2.04 -4.91 -20.60
N GLU A 212 -2.66 -4.99 -19.43
CA GLU A 212 -4.06 -5.40 -19.32
C GLU A 212 -5.02 -4.37 -19.90
N GLU A 213 -6.16 -4.84 -20.35
CA GLU A 213 -7.27 -4.02 -20.87
C GLU A 213 -8.47 -4.08 -19.92
N GLY A 214 -8.60 -3.08 -19.02
CA GLY A 214 -9.72 -3.02 -18.06
C GLY A 214 -9.81 -4.25 -17.15
N GLY A 215 -8.69 -4.71 -16.59
CA GLY A 215 -8.59 -5.86 -15.70
C GLY A 215 -8.66 -7.22 -16.40
N LYS A 216 -8.52 -7.26 -17.75
CA LYS A 216 -8.55 -8.50 -18.54
C LYS A 216 -7.23 -8.77 -19.24
N GLU A 217 -6.99 -10.04 -19.57
CA GLU A 217 -5.88 -10.45 -20.42
C GLU A 217 -5.90 -9.69 -21.76
N PRO A 218 -4.73 -9.22 -22.25
CA PRO A 218 -4.63 -8.44 -23.46
C PRO A 218 -4.96 -9.28 -24.70
N SER A 219 -5.65 -8.66 -25.66
CA SER A 219 -5.86 -9.25 -26.98
C SER A 219 -4.55 -9.26 -27.81
N PRO A 220 -4.40 -10.17 -28.81
CA PRO A 220 -3.24 -10.13 -29.72
C PRO A 220 -3.08 -8.80 -30.47
N ALA A 221 -4.18 -8.14 -30.79
CA ALA A 221 -4.16 -6.82 -31.43
C ALA A 221 -3.62 -5.75 -30.49
N HIS A 222 -4.02 -5.78 -29.22
CA HIS A 222 -3.53 -4.87 -28.18
C HIS A 222 -2.03 -5.07 -27.95
N LEU A 223 -1.56 -6.32 -27.80
CA LEU A 223 -0.13 -6.62 -27.67
C LEU A 223 0.70 -6.04 -28.84
N LYS A 224 0.20 -6.15 -30.08
CA LYS A 224 0.85 -5.54 -31.23
C LYS A 224 0.90 -4.01 -31.11
N GLY A 225 -0.20 -3.39 -30.72
CA GLY A 225 -0.26 -1.94 -30.48
C GLY A 225 0.73 -1.49 -29.42
N LEU A 226 0.89 -2.25 -28.33
CA LEU A 226 1.88 -1.97 -27.29
C LEU A 226 3.32 -2.04 -27.82
N MET A 227 3.64 -3.02 -28.68
CA MET A 227 4.98 -3.11 -29.30
C MET A 227 5.28 -1.90 -30.19
N ASP A 228 4.30 -1.41 -30.94
CA ASP A 228 4.44 -0.22 -31.76
C ASP A 228 4.59 1.04 -30.88
N LEU A 229 3.82 1.13 -29.79
CA LEU A 229 3.90 2.20 -28.82
C LEU A 229 5.24 2.23 -28.08
N CYS A 230 5.79 1.07 -27.68
CA CYS A 230 7.13 0.96 -27.12
C CYS A 230 8.18 1.65 -27.97
N LYS A 231 8.14 1.40 -29.28
CA LYS A 231 9.10 1.98 -30.24
C LYS A 231 8.90 3.49 -30.38
N LYS A 232 7.64 3.92 -30.43
CA LYS A 232 7.27 5.34 -30.58
C LYS A 232 7.65 6.18 -29.37
N GLU A 233 7.35 5.67 -28.17
CA GLU A 233 7.56 6.38 -26.89
C GLU A 233 8.97 6.13 -26.31
N GLY A 234 9.77 5.27 -26.92
CA GLY A 234 11.11 4.93 -26.45
C GLY A 234 11.11 4.18 -25.12
N VAL A 235 10.08 3.36 -24.85
CA VAL A 235 9.96 2.57 -23.62
C VAL A 235 11.07 1.54 -23.57
N ARG A 236 11.76 1.46 -22.42
CA ARG A 236 12.86 0.51 -22.18
C ARG A 236 12.60 -0.46 -21.02
N VAL A 237 11.52 -0.24 -20.27
CA VAL A 237 11.19 -1.02 -19.07
C VAL A 237 9.73 -1.47 -19.10
N ILE A 238 9.53 -2.74 -18.78
CA ILE A 238 8.22 -3.35 -18.52
C ILE A 238 8.22 -3.84 -17.08
N PHE A 239 7.32 -3.31 -16.26
CA PHE A 239 7.11 -3.77 -14.90
C PHE A 239 6.07 -4.88 -14.84
N VAL A 240 6.33 -5.91 -14.03
CA VAL A 240 5.40 -7.02 -13.77
C VAL A 240 5.31 -7.25 -12.27
N GLN A 241 4.09 -7.28 -11.76
CA GLN A 241 3.80 -7.60 -10.36
C GLN A 241 3.71 -9.12 -10.13
N PRO A 242 3.93 -9.61 -8.89
CA PRO A 242 3.94 -11.04 -8.58
C PRO A 242 2.61 -11.76 -8.84
N GLU A 243 1.48 -11.03 -8.81
CA GLU A 243 0.13 -11.55 -8.99
C GLU A 243 -0.19 -11.89 -10.45
N PHE A 244 0.65 -11.47 -11.41
CA PHE A 244 0.38 -11.57 -12.84
C PHE A 244 1.39 -12.43 -13.59
N ASP A 245 0.92 -13.06 -14.69
CA ASP A 245 1.76 -13.88 -15.57
C ASP A 245 2.70 -13.02 -16.41
N ARG A 246 3.97 -13.36 -16.40
CA ARG A 246 5.02 -12.64 -17.11
C ARG A 246 5.02 -12.84 -18.63
N ARG A 247 4.33 -13.87 -19.15
CA ARG A 247 4.42 -14.29 -20.56
C ARG A 247 4.14 -13.15 -21.55
N ASN A 248 3.11 -12.36 -21.30
CA ASN A 248 2.78 -11.23 -22.19
C ASN A 248 3.86 -10.15 -22.19
N ALA A 249 4.41 -9.83 -21.02
CA ALA A 249 5.54 -8.91 -20.89
C ALA A 249 6.80 -9.42 -21.62
N GLU A 250 7.10 -10.72 -21.51
CA GLU A 250 8.24 -11.35 -22.16
C GLU A 250 8.09 -11.38 -23.69
N ILE A 251 6.86 -11.56 -24.21
CA ILE A 251 6.57 -11.48 -25.66
C ILE A 251 6.87 -10.06 -26.15
N ILE A 252 6.39 -9.02 -25.47
CA ILE A 252 6.66 -7.63 -25.82
C ILE A 252 8.17 -7.36 -25.77
N ALA A 253 8.82 -7.75 -24.66
CA ALA A 253 10.24 -7.51 -24.44
C ALA A 253 11.13 -8.14 -25.53
N LYS A 254 10.82 -9.36 -25.95
CA LYS A 254 11.54 -10.08 -27.03
C LYS A 254 11.46 -9.33 -28.36
N GLN A 255 10.36 -8.64 -28.64
CA GLN A 255 10.12 -7.93 -29.90
C GLN A 255 10.61 -6.47 -29.89
N THR A 256 10.76 -5.88 -28.71
CA THR A 256 11.07 -4.46 -28.55
C THR A 256 12.46 -4.21 -27.96
N GLY A 257 13.10 -5.22 -27.36
CA GLY A 257 14.37 -5.07 -26.64
C GLY A 257 14.21 -4.43 -25.26
N THR A 258 12.99 -4.30 -24.73
CA THR A 258 12.72 -3.77 -23.40
C THR A 258 13.15 -4.76 -22.30
N ARG A 259 13.44 -4.25 -21.09
CA ARG A 259 13.76 -5.06 -19.92
C ARG A 259 12.48 -5.37 -19.15
N VAL A 260 12.30 -6.62 -18.73
CA VAL A 260 11.21 -7.02 -17.82
C VAL A 260 11.74 -7.02 -16.39
N ILE A 261 11.14 -6.20 -15.54
CA ILE A 261 11.55 -6.01 -14.14
C ILE A 261 10.36 -6.34 -13.24
N SER A 262 10.61 -7.16 -12.22
CA SER A 262 9.62 -7.43 -11.19
C SER A 262 9.57 -6.27 -10.21
N ILE A 263 8.34 -5.84 -9.87
CA ILE A 263 8.05 -4.87 -8.81
C ILE A 263 6.93 -5.42 -7.93
N ASN A 264 6.84 -4.92 -6.70
CA ASN A 264 5.75 -5.28 -5.80
C ASN A 264 5.09 -4.05 -5.18
N PRO A 265 4.15 -3.38 -5.86
CA PRO A 265 3.44 -2.21 -5.33
C PRO A 265 2.68 -2.48 -4.02
N LEU A 266 2.51 -3.75 -3.64
CA LEU A 266 1.90 -4.20 -2.38
C LEU A 266 2.95 -4.56 -1.32
N SER A 267 4.21 -4.15 -1.50
CA SER A 267 5.27 -4.45 -0.54
C SER A 267 5.03 -3.79 0.81
N TYR A 268 5.32 -4.54 1.90
CA TYR A 268 5.47 -3.96 3.23
C TYR A 268 6.67 -3.00 3.28
N ASP A 269 7.77 -3.33 2.60
CA ASP A 269 8.95 -2.47 2.49
C ASP A 269 8.72 -1.34 1.47
N TRP A 270 7.72 -0.50 1.76
CA TRP A 270 7.18 0.50 0.83
C TRP A 270 8.24 1.50 0.32
N GLU A 271 9.11 2.02 1.20
CA GLU A 271 10.15 3.00 0.81
C GLU A 271 11.11 2.40 -0.21
N GLU A 272 11.58 1.17 0.06
CA GLU A 272 12.53 0.48 -0.83
C GLU A 272 11.89 0.14 -2.17
N GLU A 273 10.61 -0.24 -2.19
CA GLU A 273 9.90 -0.53 -3.45
C GLU A 273 9.71 0.73 -4.30
N MET A 274 9.37 1.87 -3.69
CA MET A 274 9.29 3.15 -4.40
C MET A 274 10.64 3.54 -5.02
N LEU A 275 11.74 3.30 -4.31
CA LEU A 275 13.10 3.53 -4.82
C LEU A 275 13.49 2.51 -5.89
N ASN A 276 13.06 1.25 -5.78
CA ASN A 276 13.28 0.20 -6.77
C ASN A 276 12.68 0.59 -8.14
N VAL A 277 11.45 1.09 -8.14
CA VAL A 277 10.79 1.61 -9.36
C VAL A 277 11.62 2.74 -9.98
N ALA A 278 12.05 3.72 -9.18
CA ALA A 278 12.85 4.85 -9.69
C ALA A 278 14.20 4.42 -10.27
N ARG A 279 14.95 3.54 -9.56
CA ARG A 279 16.25 3.00 -10.01
C ARG A 279 16.09 2.23 -11.32
N SER A 280 15.03 1.45 -11.44
CA SER A 280 14.73 0.69 -12.66
C SER A 280 14.53 1.59 -13.87
N LEU A 281 13.84 2.73 -13.69
CA LEU A 281 13.62 3.74 -14.74
C LEU A 281 14.91 4.52 -15.07
N ARG A 282 15.85 4.61 -14.14
CA ARG A 282 17.19 5.18 -14.41
C ARG A 282 18.06 4.24 -15.25
N GLY A 283 17.72 2.96 -15.35
CA GLY A 283 18.48 1.95 -16.09
C GLY A 283 19.34 1.07 -15.20
N GLU A 284 19.21 1.16 -13.89
CA GLU A 284 19.84 0.24 -12.95
C GLU A 284 19.13 -1.13 -12.96
N PRO A 285 19.84 -2.24 -12.69
CA PRO A 285 19.18 -3.53 -12.53
C PRO A 285 18.23 -3.47 -11.33
N GLY A 286 16.99 -3.95 -11.50
CA GLY A 286 16.07 -4.20 -10.41
C GLY A 286 16.60 -5.35 -9.53
N TYR A 287 16.14 -5.42 -8.28
CA TYR A 287 16.45 -6.51 -7.35
C TYR A 287 15.71 -7.79 -7.69
#